data_c262d9e1b1b2b294b0474c820961b47a
#
_entry.id   c262d9e1b1b2b294b0474c820961b47a
#
_cell.length_a   1.000
_cell.length_b   1.000
_cell.length_c   1.000
_cell.angle_alpha   90.00
_cell.angle_beta   90.00
_cell.angle_gamma   90.00
#
_symmetry.space_group_name_H-M   'P 1'
#
loop_
_entity.id
_entity.type
_entity.pdbx_description
1 polymer ?
#
loop_
_entity_poly.entity_id
_entity_poly.type
_entity_poly.pdbx_seq_one_letter_code
_entity_poly.pdbx_strand_id
1 'polypeptide(L)'
;MIENLNGIHETVNYKENTRLRLYNNVQMEDYPSHWHTPIEIIMPIENMYSVVVGNHTVTLNPGDIIFICPGVIHSLKSHGSGSRIIFQAEITMFTSIREFESILSLMSPVLKVTEENSPDIHREIYHLMLQINEEYENSNILMETVIYSKLLNIFVLVGRNYTSNSAVFNGKDHKNKEYTDKFLFICNYINEHCTEDLTLDKVAKLAGFSKYHFTRLFKQITTTTFYKYLNLKRIEHAQKLLADPGIPVTEVALGSGFSSLSSFIRMFKLINQCTPTEYRNMFINVTQSRSLSQK
;
A
#
# COMPACT_ATOMS: atom_id res chain seq x y z
N MET A 1 13.13 -4.19 13.97
CA MET A 1 13.51 -5.63 13.91
C MET A 1 12.31 -6.41 13.41
N ILE A 2 12.46 -7.19 12.34
CA ILE A 2 11.41 -8.14 11.91
C ILE A 2 11.41 -9.25 12.96
N GLU A 3 10.32 -9.34 13.72
CA GLU A 3 10.26 -10.27 14.84
C GLU A 3 9.75 -11.65 14.43
N ASN A 4 8.89 -11.71 13.41
CA ASN A 4 8.24 -12.94 12.96
C ASN A 4 8.20 -13.02 11.44
N LEU A 5 9.23 -13.59 10.83
CA LEU A 5 9.31 -13.84 9.40
C LEU A 5 8.99 -15.31 9.10
N ASN A 6 7.96 -15.58 8.32
CA ASN A 6 7.65 -16.90 7.78
C ASN A 6 7.84 -16.89 6.25
N GLY A 7 8.98 -17.45 5.80
CA GLY A 7 9.41 -17.25 4.42
C GLY A 7 9.72 -15.77 4.16
N ILE A 8 8.94 -15.11 3.32
CA ILE A 8 9.01 -13.67 3.07
C ILE A 8 7.81 -12.88 3.62
N HIS A 9 6.92 -13.54 4.38
CA HIS A 9 5.79 -12.88 5.03
C HIS A 9 6.16 -12.50 6.46
N GLU A 10 6.07 -11.21 6.77
CA GLU A 10 6.20 -10.70 8.13
C GLU A 10 4.84 -10.68 8.81
N THR A 11 4.75 -11.31 9.98
CA THR A 11 3.63 -11.10 10.89
C THR A 11 3.96 -9.96 11.83
N VAL A 12 3.30 -8.83 11.65
CA VAL A 12 3.54 -7.64 12.46
C VAL A 12 3.01 -7.82 13.86
N ASN A 13 3.87 -7.67 14.87
CA ASN A 13 3.50 -7.69 16.28
C ASN A 13 3.02 -6.30 16.70
N TYR A 14 1.72 -6.09 16.63
CA TYR A 14 1.13 -4.83 17.07
C TYR A 14 1.29 -4.60 18.58
N LYS A 15 1.31 -3.34 18.98
CA LYS A 15 1.22 -2.97 20.40
C LYS A 15 -0.07 -3.54 20.99
N GLU A 16 0.03 -4.03 22.23
CA GLU A 16 -1.09 -4.71 22.90
C GLU A 16 -2.40 -3.90 22.81
N ASN A 17 -3.49 -4.58 22.46
CA ASN A 17 -4.83 -4.00 22.26
C ASN A 17 -4.91 -2.93 21.16
N THR A 18 -3.97 -2.89 20.23
CA THR A 18 -3.99 -1.96 19.10
C THR A 18 -3.72 -2.71 17.77
N ARG A 19 -3.86 -1.98 16.66
CA ARG A 19 -3.45 -2.42 15.32
C ARG A 19 -2.34 -1.54 14.76
N LEU A 20 -1.45 -1.09 15.65
CA LEU A 20 -0.35 -0.19 15.36
C LEU A 20 0.97 -0.79 15.83
N ARG A 21 2.02 -0.58 15.05
CA ARG A 21 3.40 -0.85 15.46
C ARG A 21 4.28 0.33 15.07
N LEU A 22 5.10 0.79 16.00
CA LEU A 22 6.08 1.83 15.74
C LEU A 22 7.42 1.41 16.35
N TYR A 23 8.46 1.58 15.55
CA TYR A 23 9.85 1.34 15.95
C TYR A 23 10.63 2.66 15.86
N ASN A 24 11.20 3.09 16.97
CA ASN A 24 12.29 4.06 17.00
C ASN A 24 13.60 3.29 16.84
N ASN A 25 13.95 2.96 15.59
CA ASN A 25 15.08 2.11 15.29
C ASN A 25 16.35 2.96 15.17
N VAL A 26 17.39 2.57 15.91
CA VAL A 26 18.72 3.24 15.89
C VAL A 26 19.83 2.29 15.41
N GLN A 27 19.51 1.03 15.13
CA GLN A 27 20.49 -0.01 14.81
C GLN A 27 20.87 0.03 13.34
N MET A 28 22.12 -0.32 13.05
CA MET A 28 22.61 -0.55 11.70
C MET A 28 22.27 -1.98 11.28
N GLU A 29 21.01 -2.20 10.89
CA GLU A 29 20.53 -3.51 10.45
C GLU A 29 19.82 -3.40 9.10
N ASP A 30 20.15 -4.34 8.22
CA ASP A 30 19.40 -4.56 6.98
C ASP A 30 18.26 -5.54 7.25
N TYR A 31 17.12 -5.29 6.59
CA TYR A 31 15.98 -6.21 6.63
C TYR A 31 15.85 -6.93 5.29
N PRO A 32 15.78 -8.27 5.29
CA PRO A 32 15.66 -9.06 4.08
C PRO A 32 14.36 -8.77 3.35
N SER A 33 14.24 -9.25 2.11
CA SER A 33 12.98 -9.14 1.34
C SER A 33 11.81 -9.76 2.09
N HIS A 34 10.79 -8.95 2.35
CA HIS A 34 9.58 -9.35 3.05
C HIS A 34 8.37 -8.54 2.54
N TRP A 35 7.19 -8.93 2.97
CA TRP A 35 5.94 -8.20 2.79
C TRP A 35 5.03 -8.40 4.00
N HIS A 36 4.12 -7.47 4.21
CA HIS A 36 3.12 -7.48 5.30
C HIS A 36 1.82 -6.83 4.86
N THR A 37 0.75 -7.02 5.64
CA THR A 37 -0.59 -6.48 5.34
C THR A 37 -0.80 -5.02 5.78
N PRO A 38 -0.19 -4.49 6.85
CA PRO A 38 -0.33 -3.07 7.18
C PRO A 38 0.38 -2.18 6.16
N ILE A 39 -0.01 -0.90 6.13
CA ILE A 39 0.81 0.12 5.49
C ILE A 39 2.04 0.36 6.34
N GLU A 40 3.18 0.63 5.70
CA GLU A 40 4.40 1.02 6.41
C GLU A 40 4.83 2.42 5.99
N ILE A 41 5.21 3.23 6.96
CA ILE A 41 5.72 4.58 6.74
C ILE A 41 7.09 4.67 7.41
N ILE A 42 8.12 5.01 6.63
CA ILE A 42 9.49 5.14 7.13
C ILE A 42 9.94 6.58 6.99
N MET A 43 10.51 7.11 8.08
CA MET A 43 11.07 8.46 8.13
C MET A 43 12.43 8.41 8.86
N PRO A 44 13.56 8.46 8.15
CA PRO A 44 14.86 8.64 8.78
C PRO A 44 14.94 10.02 9.47
N ILE A 45 15.44 10.04 10.68
CA ILE A 45 15.75 11.26 11.44
C ILE A 45 17.23 11.59 11.30
N GLU A 46 18.07 10.55 11.32
CA GLU A 46 19.51 10.64 11.16
C GLU A 46 19.99 9.63 10.13
N ASN A 47 20.96 10.01 9.33
CA ASN A 47 21.56 9.19 8.28
C ASN A 47 20.59 8.72 7.18
N MET A 48 21.17 8.29 6.08
CA MET A 48 20.40 7.78 4.94
C MET A 48 19.88 6.37 5.22
N TYR A 49 18.74 6.07 4.60
CA TYR A 49 18.12 4.75 4.61
C TYR A 49 17.61 4.40 3.22
N SER A 50 17.63 3.14 2.84
CA SER A 50 17.13 2.74 1.52
C SER A 50 16.08 1.66 1.60
N VAL A 51 15.07 1.81 0.75
CA VAL A 51 14.01 0.82 0.52
C VAL A 51 14.20 0.25 -0.88
N VAL A 52 14.28 -1.08 -1.00
CA VAL A 52 14.39 -1.77 -2.29
C VAL A 52 13.07 -2.44 -2.62
N VAL A 53 12.49 -2.10 -3.77
CA VAL A 53 11.24 -2.67 -4.27
C VAL A 53 11.49 -3.22 -5.68
N GLY A 54 11.45 -4.53 -5.84
CA GLY A 54 11.84 -5.19 -7.07
C GLY A 54 13.30 -4.86 -7.44
N ASN A 55 13.51 -4.22 -8.60
CA ASN A 55 14.83 -3.80 -9.08
C ASN A 55 15.14 -2.32 -8.80
N HIS A 56 14.31 -1.63 -8.03
CA HIS A 56 14.44 -0.20 -7.76
C HIS A 56 14.85 0.04 -6.31
N THR A 57 15.88 0.85 -6.11
CA THR A 57 16.30 1.32 -4.80
C THR A 57 15.86 2.76 -4.62
N VAL A 58 15.11 3.03 -3.56
CA VAL A 58 14.69 4.38 -3.17
C VAL A 58 15.51 4.77 -1.95
N THR A 59 16.40 5.74 -2.11
CA THR A 59 17.20 6.28 -1.01
C THR A 59 16.47 7.44 -0.35
N LEU A 60 16.45 7.44 0.97
CA LEU A 60 15.84 8.44 1.84
C LEU A 60 16.96 9.19 2.56
N ASN A 61 16.94 10.52 2.48
CA ASN A 61 17.73 11.38 3.34
C ASN A 61 17.00 11.62 4.67
N PRO A 62 17.67 12.14 5.71
CA PRO A 62 17.00 12.58 6.93
C PRO A 62 15.83 13.54 6.63
N GLY A 63 14.66 13.24 7.17
CA GLY A 63 13.42 13.99 6.95
C GLY A 63 12.60 13.55 5.73
N ASP A 64 13.15 12.77 4.79
CA ASP A 64 12.35 12.15 3.72
C ASP A 64 11.34 11.15 4.30
N ILE A 65 10.18 11.03 3.67
CA ILE A 65 9.13 10.12 4.12
C ILE A 65 8.78 9.17 2.97
N ILE A 66 8.75 7.87 3.22
CA ILE A 66 8.26 6.88 2.25
C ILE A 66 7.07 6.12 2.81
N PHE A 67 6.07 5.93 1.96
CA PHE A 67 4.92 5.08 2.20
C PHE A 67 5.11 3.80 1.39
N ILE A 68 4.96 2.64 2.03
CA ILE A 68 5.00 1.33 1.40
C ILE A 68 3.61 0.74 1.54
N CYS A 69 2.94 0.48 0.39
CA CYS A 69 1.57 -0.02 0.39
C CYS A 69 1.49 -1.48 0.86
N PRO A 70 0.32 -1.88 1.40
CA PRO A 70 0.06 -3.27 1.81
C PRO A 70 0.43 -4.30 0.74
N GLY A 71 1.08 -5.39 1.14
CA GLY A 71 1.44 -6.50 0.27
C GLY A 71 2.63 -6.26 -0.66
N VAL A 72 3.27 -5.10 -0.62
CA VAL A 72 4.45 -4.80 -1.43
C VAL A 72 5.67 -5.54 -0.89
N ILE A 73 6.32 -6.34 -1.75
CA ILE A 73 7.59 -6.99 -1.40
C ILE A 73 8.69 -5.95 -1.44
N HIS A 74 9.36 -5.78 -0.30
CA HIS A 74 10.46 -4.82 -0.14
C HIS A 74 11.55 -5.34 0.80
N SER A 75 12.71 -4.73 0.74
CA SER A 75 13.79 -4.91 1.70
C SER A 75 14.34 -3.56 2.13
N LEU A 76 14.92 -3.50 3.32
CA LEU A 76 15.42 -2.27 3.90
C LEU A 76 16.92 -2.35 4.07
N LYS A 77 17.64 -1.26 3.75
CA LYS A 77 19.09 -1.19 3.85
C LYS A 77 19.51 0.04 4.66
N SER A 78 20.29 -0.21 5.70
CA SER A 78 20.89 0.83 6.52
C SER A 78 22.21 1.30 5.90
N HIS A 79 22.48 2.59 5.93
CA HIS A 79 23.75 3.18 5.49
C HIS A 79 24.62 3.64 6.67
N GLY A 80 24.25 3.26 7.89
CA GLY A 80 24.91 3.60 9.13
C GLY A 80 23.97 3.52 10.32
N SER A 81 24.51 3.65 11.53
CA SER A 81 23.71 3.84 12.73
C SER A 81 23.05 5.21 12.67
N GLY A 82 21.79 5.31 13.06
CA GLY A 82 21.04 6.57 13.08
C GLY A 82 19.57 6.31 13.37
N SER A 83 18.92 7.28 13.99
CA SER A 83 17.52 7.17 14.39
C SER A 83 16.58 7.27 13.18
N ARG A 84 15.54 6.45 13.17
CA ARG A 84 14.47 6.43 12.18
C ARG A 84 13.17 5.93 12.79
N ILE A 85 12.08 6.50 12.34
CA ILE A 85 10.74 6.04 12.66
C ILE A 85 10.32 5.05 11.57
N ILE A 86 9.93 3.83 11.98
CA ILE A 86 9.27 2.83 11.13
C ILE A 86 7.90 2.59 11.76
N PHE A 87 6.85 3.00 11.07
CA PHE A 87 5.48 2.95 11.54
C PHE A 87 4.63 2.04 10.65
N GLN A 88 4.01 1.03 11.24
CA GLN A 88 3.11 0.09 10.57
C GLN A 88 1.70 0.21 11.17
N ALA A 89 0.69 0.33 10.32
CA ALA A 89 -0.71 0.48 10.72
C ALA A 89 -1.62 -0.38 9.86
N GLU A 90 -2.54 -1.10 10.49
CA GLU A 90 -3.64 -1.76 9.81
C GLU A 90 -4.66 -0.71 9.34
N ILE A 91 -4.94 -0.67 8.04
CA ILE A 91 -5.77 0.39 7.44
C ILE A 91 -7.11 -0.10 6.88
N THR A 92 -7.48 -1.35 7.16
CA THR A 92 -8.77 -1.93 6.71
C THR A 92 -9.98 -1.13 7.19
N MET A 93 -9.89 -0.45 8.33
CA MET A 93 -10.95 0.42 8.83
C MET A 93 -11.27 1.60 7.89
N PHE A 94 -10.31 2.03 7.07
CA PHE A 94 -10.51 3.11 6.12
C PHE A 94 -11.11 2.66 4.78
N THR A 95 -11.17 1.35 4.51
CA THR A 95 -11.70 0.82 3.24
C THR A 95 -13.20 1.10 3.05
N SER A 96 -13.93 1.43 4.13
CA SER A 96 -15.30 1.93 4.06
C SER A 96 -15.41 3.37 3.55
N ILE A 97 -14.32 4.12 3.53
CA ILE A 97 -14.25 5.47 2.97
C ILE A 97 -14.07 5.33 1.46
N ARG A 98 -15.05 5.77 0.68
CA ARG A 98 -15.13 5.56 -0.76
C ARG A 98 -13.87 5.95 -1.53
N GLU A 99 -13.23 7.08 -1.17
CA GLU A 99 -12.06 7.63 -1.86
C GLU A 99 -10.74 6.97 -1.43
N PHE A 100 -10.74 6.24 -0.32
CA PHE A 100 -9.51 5.73 0.30
C PHE A 100 -8.74 4.76 -0.58
N GLU A 101 -9.42 3.82 -1.21
CA GLU A 101 -8.81 2.86 -2.15
C GLU A 101 -8.15 3.58 -3.34
N SER A 102 -8.72 4.69 -3.77
CA SER A 102 -8.13 5.51 -4.84
C SER A 102 -6.85 6.19 -4.39
N ILE A 103 -6.80 6.69 -3.16
CA ILE A 103 -5.58 7.28 -2.58
C ILE A 103 -4.48 6.23 -2.48
N LEU A 104 -4.78 5.04 -1.96
CA LEU A 104 -3.81 3.93 -1.92
C LEU A 104 -3.29 3.56 -3.32
N SER A 105 -4.17 3.58 -4.31
CA SER A 105 -3.79 3.29 -5.70
C SER A 105 -2.83 4.32 -6.27
N LEU A 106 -2.97 5.59 -5.89
CA LEU A 106 -2.04 6.66 -6.29
C LEU A 106 -0.68 6.52 -5.60
N MET A 107 -0.64 5.94 -4.40
CA MET A 107 0.59 5.72 -3.63
C MET A 107 1.34 4.44 -4.04
N SER A 108 0.65 3.49 -4.67
CA SER A 108 1.17 2.15 -4.97
C SER A 108 2.27 2.12 -6.06
N PRO A 109 3.33 1.30 -5.94
CA PRO A 109 3.63 0.42 -4.80
C PRO A 109 4.23 1.16 -3.61
N VAL A 110 4.96 2.26 -3.88
CA VAL A 110 5.57 3.14 -2.87
C VAL A 110 5.46 4.59 -3.29
N LEU A 111 5.32 5.47 -2.33
CA LEU A 111 5.33 6.92 -2.54
C LEU A 111 6.40 7.56 -1.66
N LYS A 112 7.36 8.27 -2.28
CA LYS A 112 8.35 9.08 -1.55
C LYS A 112 7.91 10.55 -1.55
N VAL A 113 7.84 11.14 -0.36
CA VAL A 113 7.54 12.56 -0.12
C VAL A 113 8.78 13.23 0.46
N THR A 114 9.25 14.27 -0.19
CA THR A 114 10.42 15.07 0.22
C THR A 114 10.09 16.55 0.19
N GLU A 115 10.91 17.38 0.83
CA GLU A 115 10.79 18.83 0.73
C GLU A 115 10.96 19.31 -0.73
N GLU A 116 11.79 18.62 -1.51
CA GLU A 116 12.04 18.97 -2.92
C GLU A 116 10.86 18.59 -3.85
N ASN A 117 10.30 17.38 -3.70
CA ASN A 117 9.26 16.90 -4.63
C ASN A 117 7.82 17.25 -4.22
N SER A 118 7.60 17.59 -2.96
CA SER A 118 6.27 17.87 -2.40
C SER A 118 6.32 18.89 -1.27
N PRO A 119 6.88 20.11 -1.50
CA PRO A 119 7.14 21.11 -0.46
C PRO A 119 5.86 21.49 0.32
N ASP A 120 4.72 21.53 -0.38
CA ASP A 120 3.44 22.01 0.19
C ASP A 120 2.91 21.09 1.30
N ILE A 121 3.21 19.78 1.22
CA ILE A 121 2.69 18.80 2.18
C ILE A 121 3.77 18.14 3.04
N HIS A 122 5.02 18.15 2.59
CA HIS A 122 6.12 17.47 3.30
C HIS A 122 6.21 17.92 4.75
N ARG A 123 6.25 19.22 4.99
CA ARG A 123 6.37 19.80 6.33
C ARG A 123 5.23 19.38 7.25
N GLU A 124 4.01 19.36 6.74
CA GLU A 124 2.83 18.97 7.53
C GLU A 124 2.85 17.47 7.85
N ILE A 125 3.17 16.62 6.87
CA ILE A 125 3.29 15.17 7.09
C ILE A 125 4.43 14.86 8.05
N TYR A 126 5.57 15.54 7.94
CA TYR A 126 6.69 15.39 8.87
C TYR A 126 6.26 15.67 10.32
N HIS A 127 5.54 16.77 10.57
CA HIS A 127 5.02 17.09 11.89
C HIS A 127 3.98 16.07 12.39
N LEU A 128 3.10 15.59 11.50
CA LEU A 128 2.14 14.54 11.85
C LEU A 128 2.85 13.24 12.24
N MET A 129 3.93 12.86 11.56
CA MET A 129 4.73 11.68 11.91
C MET A 129 5.41 11.83 13.28
N LEU A 130 5.94 13.00 13.61
CA LEU A 130 6.49 13.25 14.94
C LEU A 130 5.41 13.17 16.03
N GLN A 131 4.23 13.72 15.77
CA GLN A 131 3.09 13.64 16.71
C GLN A 131 2.56 12.21 16.86
N ILE A 132 2.56 11.40 15.80
CA ILE A 132 2.24 9.96 15.86
C ILE A 132 3.24 9.24 16.74
N ASN A 133 4.53 9.54 16.58
CA ASN A 133 5.59 8.95 17.40
C ASN A 133 5.42 9.32 18.88
N GLU A 134 5.21 10.59 19.20
CA GLU A 134 5.00 11.07 20.56
C GLU A 134 3.76 10.42 21.21
N GLU A 135 2.63 10.37 20.49
CA GLU A 135 1.40 9.77 20.98
C GLU A 135 1.56 8.25 21.22
N TYR A 136 2.28 7.56 20.35
CA TYR A 136 2.55 6.13 20.49
C TYR A 136 3.42 5.82 21.71
N GLU A 137 4.46 6.62 21.99
CA GLU A 137 5.34 6.46 23.13
C GLU A 137 4.63 6.77 24.47
N ASN A 138 3.86 7.86 24.52
CA ASN A 138 3.18 8.28 25.73
C ASN A 138 2.00 7.37 26.12
N SER A 139 1.44 6.60 25.18
CA SER A 139 0.34 5.66 25.41
C SER A 139 -0.87 6.29 26.12
N ASN A 140 -1.23 7.50 25.72
CA ASN A 140 -2.34 8.26 26.28
C ASN A 140 -3.70 7.58 26.06
N ILE A 141 -4.73 8.00 26.80
CA ILE A 141 -6.11 7.56 26.58
C ILE A 141 -6.52 7.90 25.13
N LEU A 142 -7.12 6.94 24.42
CA LEU A 142 -7.51 7.05 23.01
C LEU A 142 -6.33 7.18 22.01
N MET A 143 -5.12 6.80 22.41
CA MET A 143 -3.90 6.84 21.60
C MET A 143 -4.13 6.29 20.17
N GLU A 144 -4.70 5.11 20.03
CA GLU A 144 -4.97 4.50 18.72
C GLU A 144 -5.90 5.38 17.87
N THR A 145 -6.97 5.91 18.45
CA THR A 145 -7.92 6.79 17.76
C THR A 145 -7.24 8.09 17.30
N VAL A 146 -6.41 8.68 18.14
CA VAL A 146 -5.64 9.89 17.83
C VAL A 146 -4.65 9.62 16.69
N ILE A 147 -3.93 8.50 16.76
CA ILE A 147 -2.99 8.11 15.69
C ILE A 147 -3.72 7.88 14.36
N TYR A 148 -4.85 7.16 14.35
CA TYR A 148 -5.63 6.96 13.12
C TYR A 148 -6.21 8.27 12.56
N SER A 149 -6.59 9.22 13.40
CA SER A 149 -7.03 10.55 12.92
C SER A 149 -5.92 11.30 12.20
N LYS A 150 -4.69 11.24 12.73
CA LYS A 150 -3.50 11.83 12.09
C LYS A 150 -3.13 11.11 10.80
N LEU A 151 -3.19 9.78 10.79
CA LEU A 151 -2.94 8.97 9.62
C LEU A 151 -3.95 9.28 8.49
N LEU A 152 -5.24 9.42 8.83
CA LEU A 152 -6.26 9.84 7.87
C LEU A 152 -5.96 11.25 7.30
N ASN A 153 -5.49 12.19 8.13
CA ASN A 153 -5.08 13.51 7.65
C ASN A 153 -3.89 13.41 6.67
N ILE A 154 -2.89 12.57 6.96
CA ILE A 154 -1.79 12.29 6.03
C ILE A 154 -2.31 11.81 4.67
N PHE A 155 -3.23 10.84 4.65
CA PHE A 155 -3.82 10.36 3.39
C PHE A 155 -4.57 11.47 2.63
N VAL A 156 -5.29 12.33 3.33
CA VAL A 156 -5.97 13.49 2.72
C VAL A 156 -4.97 14.45 2.08
N LEU A 157 -3.88 14.77 2.77
CA LEU A 157 -2.81 15.64 2.25
C LEU A 157 -2.18 15.04 0.99
N VAL A 158 -1.79 13.77 1.05
CA VAL A 158 -1.22 13.05 -0.10
C VAL A 158 -2.20 13.05 -1.28
N GLY A 159 -3.46 12.66 -1.05
CA GLY A 159 -4.47 12.60 -2.10
C GLY A 159 -4.70 13.95 -2.77
N ARG A 160 -4.81 15.03 -1.99
CA ARG A 160 -5.00 16.39 -2.51
C ARG A 160 -3.78 16.90 -3.27
N ASN A 161 -2.57 16.70 -2.74
CA ASN A 161 -1.34 17.13 -3.39
C ASN A 161 -1.13 16.39 -4.71
N TYR A 162 -1.36 15.07 -4.73
CA TYR A 162 -1.21 14.27 -5.94
C TYR A 162 -2.16 14.73 -7.05
N THR A 163 -3.40 15.05 -6.70
CA THR A 163 -4.39 15.55 -7.66
C THR A 163 -4.07 16.98 -8.13
N SER A 164 -3.44 17.81 -7.29
CA SER A 164 -3.08 19.19 -7.63
C SER A 164 -1.81 19.30 -8.48
N ASN A 165 -0.82 18.46 -8.20
CA ASN A 165 0.54 18.57 -8.76
C ASN A 165 0.83 17.63 -9.93
N SER A 166 -0.06 16.68 -10.24
CA SER A 166 0.15 15.86 -11.42
C SER A 166 0.08 16.74 -12.67
N ALA A 167 1.07 16.62 -13.55
CA ALA A 167 1.14 17.40 -14.80
C ALA A 167 -0.09 17.20 -15.72
N VAL A 168 -0.90 16.20 -15.44
CA VAL A 168 -2.20 15.93 -16.07
C VAL A 168 -3.26 16.93 -15.64
N PHE A 169 -3.11 17.50 -14.42
CA PHE A 169 -4.11 18.35 -13.76
C PHE A 169 -3.66 19.82 -13.65
N ASN A 170 -2.45 20.18 -14.14
CA ASN A 170 -1.86 21.53 -14.10
C ASN A 170 -2.47 22.50 -15.13
N GLY A 171 -3.79 22.55 -15.27
CA GLY A 171 -4.48 23.59 -15.99
C GLY A 171 -5.40 24.36 -15.05
N LYS A 172 -5.37 25.69 -15.10
CA LYS A 172 -6.13 26.62 -14.25
C LYS A 172 -7.67 26.58 -14.42
N ASP A 173 -8.25 25.49 -14.94
CA ASP A 173 -9.66 25.40 -15.30
C ASP A 173 -10.42 24.32 -14.51
N HIS A 174 -11.72 24.55 -14.32
CA HIS A 174 -12.73 23.61 -13.82
C HIS A 174 -12.66 22.19 -14.45
N LYS A 175 -12.09 22.06 -15.65
CA LYS A 175 -11.87 20.80 -16.35
C LYS A 175 -10.97 19.84 -15.57
N ASN A 176 -10.02 20.34 -14.79
CA ASN A 176 -9.05 19.49 -14.08
C ASN A 176 -9.67 18.78 -12.88
N LYS A 177 -10.53 19.45 -12.13
CA LYS A 177 -11.30 18.81 -11.06
C LYS A 177 -12.18 17.69 -11.62
N GLU A 178 -12.83 17.93 -12.74
CA GLU A 178 -13.64 16.93 -13.43
C GLU A 178 -12.82 15.72 -13.88
N TYR A 179 -11.60 15.91 -14.37
CA TYR A 179 -10.70 14.79 -14.73
C TYR A 179 -10.25 14.00 -13.51
N THR A 180 -9.93 14.67 -12.42
CA THR A 180 -9.57 14.03 -11.15
C THR A 180 -10.73 13.19 -10.61
N ASP A 181 -11.91 13.77 -10.52
CA ASP A 181 -13.12 13.10 -10.03
C ASP A 181 -13.47 11.88 -10.90
N LYS A 182 -13.35 12.02 -12.22
CA LYS A 182 -13.53 10.91 -13.18
C LYS A 182 -12.48 9.82 -12.98
N PHE A 183 -11.23 10.19 -12.73
CA PHE A 183 -10.16 9.22 -12.53
C PHE A 183 -10.33 8.46 -11.22
N LEU A 184 -10.62 9.16 -10.11
CA LEU A 184 -10.92 8.54 -8.83
C LEU A 184 -12.15 7.61 -8.93
N PHE A 185 -13.20 8.07 -9.63
CA PHE A 185 -14.36 7.23 -9.93
C PHE A 185 -13.97 5.95 -10.68
N ILE A 186 -13.09 6.04 -11.69
CA ILE A 186 -12.64 4.89 -12.48
C ILE A 186 -11.81 3.92 -11.64
N CYS A 187 -10.91 4.42 -10.79
CA CYS A 187 -10.14 3.55 -9.89
C CYS A 187 -11.06 2.79 -8.93
N ASN A 188 -12.06 3.47 -8.33
CA ASN A 188 -13.08 2.83 -7.50
C ASN A 188 -13.89 1.80 -8.28
N TYR A 189 -14.34 2.16 -9.48
CA TYR A 189 -15.09 1.24 -10.34
C TYR A 189 -14.29 -0.03 -10.66
N ILE A 190 -12.99 0.10 -10.99
CA ILE A 190 -12.13 -1.06 -11.23
C ILE A 190 -11.99 -1.91 -9.97
N ASN A 191 -11.84 -1.31 -8.79
CA ASN A 191 -11.73 -2.03 -7.52
C ASN A 191 -13.00 -2.84 -7.22
N GLU A 192 -14.17 -2.23 -7.37
CA GLU A 192 -15.48 -2.85 -7.10
C GLU A 192 -15.82 -3.96 -8.11
N HIS A 193 -15.39 -3.80 -9.36
CA HIS A 193 -15.73 -4.70 -10.48
C HIS A 193 -14.55 -5.51 -11.01
N CYS A 194 -13.44 -5.59 -10.29
CA CYS A 194 -12.22 -6.27 -10.78
C CYS A 194 -12.43 -7.75 -11.11
N THR A 195 -13.40 -8.40 -10.48
CA THR A 195 -13.73 -9.81 -10.72
C THR A 195 -14.54 -10.04 -11.99
N GLU A 196 -15.10 -8.98 -12.56
CA GLU A 196 -15.89 -9.03 -13.79
C GLU A 196 -15.01 -9.02 -15.05
N ASP A 197 -15.65 -9.23 -16.22
CA ASP A 197 -14.97 -9.06 -17.51
C ASP A 197 -14.83 -7.58 -17.86
N LEU A 198 -13.84 -6.93 -17.22
CA LEU A 198 -13.46 -5.55 -17.48
C LEU A 198 -12.49 -5.46 -18.64
N THR A 199 -12.91 -4.72 -19.68
CA THR A 199 -12.04 -4.39 -20.82
C THR A 199 -11.63 -2.92 -20.77
N LEU A 200 -10.46 -2.62 -21.34
CA LEU A 200 -9.98 -1.24 -21.51
C LEU A 200 -11.03 -0.35 -22.20
N ASP A 201 -11.73 -0.90 -23.20
CA ASP A 201 -12.75 -0.15 -23.95
C ASP A 201 -13.98 0.18 -23.09
N LYS A 202 -14.45 -0.76 -22.27
CA LYS A 202 -15.55 -0.51 -21.33
C LYS A 202 -15.20 0.62 -20.36
N VAL A 203 -14.02 0.54 -19.76
CA VAL A 203 -13.58 1.51 -18.74
C VAL A 203 -13.29 2.89 -19.35
N ALA A 204 -12.69 2.94 -20.55
CA ALA A 204 -12.45 4.20 -21.25
C ALA A 204 -13.78 4.90 -21.61
N LYS A 205 -14.78 4.15 -22.10
CA LYS A 205 -16.13 4.69 -22.36
C LYS A 205 -16.81 5.22 -21.11
N LEU A 206 -16.69 4.48 -20.00
CA LEU A 206 -17.25 4.90 -18.71
C LEU A 206 -16.63 6.23 -18.23
N ALA A 207 -15.33 6.41 -18.46
CA ALA A 207 -14.61 7.65 -18.16
C ALA A 207 -14.93 8.80 -19.14
N GLY A 208 -15.62 8.52 -20.24
CA GLY A 208 -15.86 9.50 -21.31
C GLY A 208 -14.62 9.82 -22.15
N PHE A 209 -13.67 8.89 -22.25
CA PHE A 209 -12.44 9.05 -23.02
C PHE A 209 -12.36 8.08 -24.21
N SER A 210 -11.60 8.49 -25.23
CA SER A 210 -11.14 7.52 -26.23
C SER A 210 -10.17 6.53 -25.60
N LYS A 211 -10.11 5.30 -26.12
CA LYS A 211 -9.19 4.25 -25.64
C LYS A 211 -7.73 4.72 -25.56
N TYR A 212 -7.28 5.44 -26.60
CA TYR A 212 -5.91 5.96 -26.68
C TYR A 212 -5.65 7.01 -25.58
N HIS A 213 -6.56 7.97 -25.42
CA HIS A 213 -6.45 9.00 -24.40
C HIS A 213 -6.47 8.41 -22.99
N PHE A 214 -7.41 7.49 -22.72
CA PHE A 214 -7.49 6.78 -21.46
C PHE A 214 -6.21 6.00 -21.15
N THR A 215 -5.67 5.23 -22.10
CA THR A 215 -4.44 4.45 -21.88
C THR A 215 -3.27 5.33 -21.47
N ARG A 216 -3.10 6.48 -22.15
CA ARG A 216 -2.03 7.44 -21.86
C ARG A 216 -2.23 8.07 -20.48
N LEU A 217 -3.44 8.54 -20.21
CA LEU A 217 -3.81 9.19 -18.96
C LEU A 217 -3.67 8.23 -17.78
N PHE A 218 -4.21 7.02 -17.92
CA PHE A 218 -4.16 5.98 -16.89
C PHE A 218 -2.69 5.63 -16.54
N LYS A 219 -1.84 5.40 -17.54
CA LYS A 219 -0.42 5.13 -17.31
C LYS A 219 0.32 6.30 -16.69
N GLN A 220 -0.05 7.54 -17.04
CA GLN A 220 0.57 8.74 -16.49
C GLN A 220 0.22 8.93 -15.00
N ILE A 221 -1.01 8.61 -14.60
CA ILE A 221 -1.48 8.78 -13.22
C ILE A 221 -1.09 7.58 -12.34
N THR A 222 -1.33 6.35 -12.81
CA THR A 222 -1.06 5.13 -12.02
C THR A 222 0.36 4.58 -12.17
N THR A 223 1.20 5.20 -13.02
CA THR A 223 2.54 4.71 -13.41
C THR A 223 2.54 3.32 -14.04
N THR A 224 1.36 2.69 -14.21
CA THR A 224 1.21 1.32 -14.71
C THR A 224 0.15 1.23 -15.82
N THR A 225 0.06 0.10 -16.51
CA THR A 225 -0.98 -0.12 -17.51
C THR A 225 -2.29 -0.58 -16.87
N PHE A 226 -3.43 -0.31 -17.53
CA PHE A 226 -4.74 -0.75 -17.07
C PHE A 226 -4.79 -2.25 -16.72
N TYR A 227 -4.29 -3.13 -17.59
CA TYR A 227 -4.32 -4.57 -17.33
C TYR A 227 -3.41 -5.00 -16.19
N LYS A 228 -2.27 -4.34 -16.02
CA LYS A 228 -1.39 -4.62 -14.86
C LYS A 228 -2.06 -4.19 -13.55
N TYR A 229 -2.71 -3.03 -13.55
CA TYR A 229 -3.50 -2.52 -12.43
C TYR A 229 -4.69 -3.44 -12.11
N LEU A 230 -5.49 -3.81 -13.12
CA LEU A 230 -6.62 -4.74 -12.95
C LEU A 230 -6.17 -6.08 -12.37
N ASN A 231 -5.06 -6.64 -12.88
CA ASN A 231 -4.53 -7.90 -12.36
C ASN A 231 -4.04 -7.75 -10.90
N LEU A 232 -3.45 -6.62 -10.54
CA LEU A 232 -3.09 -6.33 -9.14
C LEU A 232 -4.32 -6.40 -8.25
N LYS A 233 -5.42 -5.71 -8.62
CA LYS A 233 -6.68 -5.72 -7.86
C LYS A 233 -7.33 -7.11 -7.77
N ARG A 234 -7.26 -7.89 -8.84
CA ARG A 234 -7.68 -9.30 -8.85
C ARG A 234 -6.86 -10.16 -7.88
N ILE A 235 -5.56 -9.94 -7.80
CA ILE A 235 -4.70 -10.66 -6.86
C ILE A 235 -4.97 -10.22 -5.42
N GLU A 236 -5.19 -8.93 -5.14
CA GLU A 236 -5.61 -8.46 -3.83
C GLU A 236 -6.94 -9.10 -3.39
N HIS A 237 -7.91 -9.24 -4.32
CA HIS A 237 -9.15 -9.96 -4.05
C HIS A 237 -8.90 -11.45 -3.77
N ALA A 238 -8.04 -12.09 -4.58
CA ALA A 238 -7.67 -13.49 -4.40
C ALA A 238 -6.99 -13.76 -3.04
N GLN A 239 -6.16 -12.84 -2.56
CA GLN A 239 -5.52 -12.93 -1.25
C GLN A 239 -6.57 -13.00 -0.13
N LYS A 240 -7.65 -12.20 -0.22
CA LYS A 240 -8.77 -12.22 0.74
C LYS A 240 -9.48 -13.59 0.71
N LEU A 241 -9.72 -14.16 -0.47
CA LEU A 241 -10.35 -15.48 -0.60
C LEU A 241 -9.43 -16.62 -0.14
N LEU A 242 -8.12 -16.50 -0.35
CA LEU A 242 -7.15 -17.51 0.09
C LEU A 242 -7.02 -17.62 1.60
N ALA A 243 -7.46 -16.61 2.36
CA ALA A 243 -7.50 -16.66 3.81
C ALA A 243 -8.50 -17.72 4.34
N ASP A 244 -9.50 -18.11 3.53
CA ASP A 244 -10.38 -19.23 3.82
C ASP A 244 -9.78 -20.53 3.24
N PRO A 245 -9.35 -21.49 4.09
CA PRO A 245 -8.79 -22.76 3.63
C PRO A 245 -9.81 -23.66 2.94
N GLY A 246 -11.11 -23.45 3.15
CA GLY A 246 -12.19 -24.23 2.55
C GLY A 246 -12.42 -23.95 1.07
N ILE A 247 -11.95 -22.82 0.54
CA ILE A 247 -12.14 -22.44 -0.87
C ILE A 247 -11.02 -23.04 -1.73
N PRO A 248 -11.30 -23.92 -2.70
CA PRO A 248 -10.29 -24.45 -3.62
C PRO A 248 -9.56 -23.35 -4.39
N VAL A 249 -8.25 -23.52 -4.66
CA VAL A 249 -7.45 -22.53 -5.40
C VAL A 249 -8.02 -22.25 -6.80
N THR A 250 -8.66 -23.24 -7.41
CA THR A 250 -9.37 -23.10 -8.69
C THR A 250 -10.57 -22.16 -8.58
N GLU A 251 -11.34 -22.25 -7.52
CA GLU A 251 -12.47 -21.33 -7.25
C GLU A 251 -11.99 -19.94 -6.91
N VAL A 252 -10.89 -19.80 -6.15
CA VAL A 252 -10.25 -18.52 -5.90
C VAL A 252 -9.86 -17.84 -7.22
N ALA A 253 -9.25 -18.60 -8.15
CA ALA A 253 -8.85 -18.06 -9.45
C ALA A 253 -10.05 -17.49 -10.23
N LEU A 254 -11.13 -18.27 -10.35
CA LEU A 254 -12.33 -17.86 -11.07
C LEU A 254 -13.07 -16.72 -10.36
N GLY A 255 -13.27 -16.85 -9.04
CA GLY A 255 -13.90 -15.83 -8.20
C GLY A 255 -13.14 -14.50 -8.15
N SER A 256 -11.85 -14.52 -8.49
CA SER A 256 -11.03 -13.30 -8.62
C SER A 256 -10.98 -12.74 -10.06
N GLY A 257 -11.79 -13.24 -10.97
CA GLY A 257 -11.93 -12.73 -12.33
C GLY A 257 -10.86 -13.20 -13.32
N PHE A 258 -10.10 -14.25 -13.00
CA PHE A 258 -9.18 -14.85 -13.96
C PHE A 258 -9.89 -15.89 -14.84
N SER A 259 -9.64 -15.83 -16.13
CA SER A 259 -10.23 -16.76 -17.10
C SER A 259 -9.63 -18.19 -17.05
N SER A 260 -8.47 -18.35 -16.42
CA SER A 260 -7.82 -19.66 -16.25
C SER A 260 -6.93 -19.72 -15.00
N LEU A 261 -6.86 -20.91 -14.40
CA LEU A 261 -5.99 -21.21 -13.27
C LEU A 261 -4.50 -20.92 -13.60
N SER A 262 -4.06 -21.25 -14.80
CA SER A 262 -2.67 -21.04 -15.22
C SER A 262 -2.30 -19.54 -15.26
N SER A 263 -3.21 -18.70 -15.78
CA SER A 263 -3.03 -17.24 -15.80
C SER A 263 -3.00 -16.68 -14.40
N PHE A 264 -3.88 -17.16 -13.52
CA PHE A 264 -3.93 -16.79 -12.11
C PHE A 264 -2.61 -17.12 -11.40
N ILE A 265 -2.17 -18.39 -11.44
CA ILE A 265 -0.94 -18.84 -10.76
C ILE A 265 0.26 -18.03 -11.22
N ARG A 266 0.39 -17.82 -12.54
CA ARG A 266 1.48 -17.03 -13.12
C ARG A 266 1.47 -15.59 -12.59
N MET A 267 0.30 -14.94 -12.58
CA MET A 267 0.16 -13.55 -12.14
C MET A 267 0.34 -13.44 -10.62
N PHE A 268 -0.19 -14.37 -9.86
CA PHE A 268 -0.04 -14.43 -8.42
C PHE A 268 1.44 -14.55 -8.02
N LYS A 269 2.16 -15.49 -8.67
CA LYS A 269 3.61 -15.67 -8.45
C LYS A 269 4.43 -14.44 -8.87
N LEU A 270 4.02 -13.77 -9.95
CA LEU A 270 4.69 -12.54 -10.39
C LEU A 270 4.56 -11.40 -9.36
N ILE A 271 3.40 -11.27 -8.73
CA ILE A 271 3.10 -10.18 -7.79
C ILE A 271 3.58 -10.52 -6.37
N ASN A 272 3.33 -11.75 -5.89
CA ASN A 272 3.60 -12.16 -4.51
C ASN A 272 4.89 -12.97 -4.33
N GLN A 273 5.64 -13.26 -5.39
CA GLN A 273 6.86 -14.07 -5.40
C GLN A 273 6.71 -15.49 -4.81
N CYS A 274 5.46 -15.93 -4.58
CA CYS A 274 5.10 -17.26 -4.12
C CYS A 274 3.83 -17.75 -4.83
N THR A 275 3.56 -19.05 -4.77
CA THR A 275 2.32 -19.62 -5.33
C THR A 275 1.12 -19.35 -4.41
N PRO A 276 -0.13 -19.41 -4.94
CA PRO A 276 -1.34 -19.27 -4.11
C PRO A 276 -1.41 -20.28 -2.95
N THR A 277 -0.92 -21.50 -3.18
CA THR A 277 -0.91 -22.56 -2.14
C THR A 277 0.11 -22.25 -1.05
N GLU A 278 1.32 -21.82 -1.41
CA GLU A 278 2.34 -21.38 -0.45
C GLU A 278 1.83 -20.18 0.35
N TYR A 279 1.21 -19.21 -0.31
CA TYR A 279 0.59 -18.05 0.34
C TYR A 279 -0.47 -18.47 1.37
N ARG A 280 -1.40 -19.35 1.01
CA ARG A 280 -2.40 -19.91 1.91
C ARG A 280 -1.78 -20.59 3.12
N ASN A 281 -0.77 -21.43 2.91
CA ASN A 281 -0.12 -22.17 4.00
C ASN A 281 0.55 -21.23 5.01
N MET A 282 1.04 -20.06 4.59
CA MET A 282 1.54 -19.04 5.50
C MET A 282 0.46 -18.53 6.46
N PHE A 283 -0.76 -18.33 6.00
CA PHE A 283 -1.90 -17.94 6.88
C PHE A 283 -2.36 -19.04 7.84
N ILE A 284 -2.43 -20.27 7.38
CA ILE A 284 -2.89 -21.41 8.22
C ILE A 284 -1.92 -21.61 9.38
N ASN A 285 -0.62 -21.57 9.14
CA ASN A 285 0.39 -21.74 10.17
C ASN A 285 0.34 -20.62 11.24
N VAL A 286 0.01 -19.41 10.86
CA VAL A 286 -0.17 -18.27 11.79
C VAL A 286 -1.39 -18.46 12.69
N THR A 287 -2.48 -18.99 12.16
CA THR A 287 -3.72 -19.21 12.93
C THR A 287 -3.56 -20.36 13.93
N GLN A 288 -2.82 -21.41 13.57
CA GLN A 288 -2.56 -22.55 14.47
C GLN A 288 -1.57 -22.19 15.60
N SER A 289 -0.56 -21.36 15.34
CA SER A 289 0.36 -20.89 16.38
C SER A 289 -0.33 -20.00 17.41
N ARG A 290 -1.32 -19.18 17.01
CA ARG A 290 -2.13 -18.36 17.94
C ARG A 290 -3.04 -19.20 18.84
N SER A 291 -3.57 -20.31 18.36
CA SER A 291 -4.41 -21.22 19.17
C SER A 291 -3.63 -22.05 20.20
N LEU A 292 -2.31 -22.22 19.98
CA LEU A 292 -1.43 -22.93 20.91
C LEU A 292 -0.83 -22.03 22.00
N SER A 293 -0.76 -20.71 21.77
CA SER A 293 -0.26 -19.73 22.75
C SER A 293 -1.36 -19.21 23.71
N GLN A 294 -2.62 -19.65 23.55
CA GLN A 294 -3.75 -19.33 24.42
C GLN A 294 -4.21 -20.50 25.30
N LYS A 295 -3.46 -21.60 25.33
CA LYS A 295 -3.59 -22.71 26.28
C LYS A 295 -2.39 -22.73 27.21
#